data_331569b36cff4fe9f0f222c8272f3669
#
_entry.id   331569b36cff4fe9f0f222c8272f3669
#
_cell.length_a   1.000
_cell.length_b   1.000
_cell.length_c   1.000
_cell.angle_alpha   90.00
_cell.angle_beta   90.00
_cell.angle_gamma   90.00
#
_symmetry.space_group_name_H-M   'P 1'
#
loop_
_entity.id
_entity.type
_entity.pdbx_description
1 polymer ?
#
loop_
_entity_poly.entity_id
_entity_poly.type
_entity_poly.pdbx_seq_one_letter_code
_entity_poly.pdbx_strand_id
1 'polypeptide(L)'
;EPVGSPFIHVMLANIPPEIGLDTLRHGLDAWEKYTGVRPAAGWNPECGWASFLPELYREAGFQSLVMDADSFFLSFPEIREATGLSYDVQGHSNKNHLFKIEEYIRDKPEFLRYLTNPSAAPNGLNMIFRSDCMANPMLWYLMGATEGMRSEPVSPGEIRAMLENWKSRIAASGSFIMPYAEDAEYIGTSAYFYVKQFNQARFFEPEPSSVARFRELLDTATSLGYELSTPSEVIENAGPPIENDLIEQIENGVAWHGGTAKAWANTEYSRLLDPVCRSIFDGIALLQKRTGGRKELDDALKALTSAWVSDSRWPPLPTSPGRFNVRETLDDLYRANGFLEKAMEKAGIRELRALYSPELMRTQIRCIEENLMSRKYFGEV
;
A
#
# COMPACT_ATOMS: atom_id res chain seq x y z
N GLU A 1 14.96 12.30 2.82
CA GLU A 1 15.06 10.91 2.39
C GLU A 1 13.75 10.49 1.72
N PRO A 2 13.76 9.93 0.51
CA PRO A 2 12.57 9.34 -0.08
C PRO A 2 12.26 8.00 0.59
N VAL A 3 10.97 7.70 0.73
CA VAL A 3 10.47 6.36 1.08
C VAL A 3 10.10 5.66 -0.22
N GLY A 4 10.76 4.55 -0.52
CA GLY A 4 10.57 3.80 -1.76
C GLY A 4 9.37 2.86 -1.67
N SER A 5 8.78 2.56 -2.83
CA SER A 5 7.69 1.59 -2.98
C SER A 5 7.90 0.77 -4.25
N PRO A 6 7.10 -0.28 -4.49
CA PRO A 6 7.10 -0.93 -5.80
C PRO A 6 6.91 0.09 -6.92
N PHE A 7 7.54 -0.14 -8.07
CA PHE A 7 7.41 0.76 -9.24
C PHE A 7 5.96 0.90 -9.75
N ILE A 8 5.19 -0.16 -9.61
CA ILE A 8 3.75 -0.19 -9.86
C ILE A 8 3.03 -0.40 -8.54
N HIS A 9 1.95 0.33 -8.30
CA HIS A 9 1.13 0.17 -7.12
C HIS A 9 0.39 -1.18 -7.16
N VAL A 10 0.98 -2.20 -6.55
CA VAL A 10 0.47 -3.58 -6.51
C VAL A 10 0.29 -4.04 -5.07
N MET A 11 -0.68 -4.91 -4.85
CA MET A 11 -0.83 -5.60 -3.57
C MET A 11 0.17 -6.75 -3.50
N LEU A 12 1.36 -6.51 -2.93
CA LEU A 12 2.44 -7.51 -2.88
C LEU A 12 2.03 -8.84 -2.26
N ALA A 13 1.09 -8.82 -1.30
CA ALA A 13 0.52 -10.02 -0.71
C ALA A 13 -0.32 -10.87 -1.69
N ASN A 14 -0.76 -10.31 -2.82
CA ASN A 14 -1.69 -10.93 -3.76
C ASN A 14 -1.04 -11.40 -5.07
N ILE A 15 0.24 -11.12 -5.27
CA ILE A 15 0.99 -11.40 -6.50
C ILE A 15 2.13 -12.38 -6.26
N PRO A 16 2.70 -13.01 -7.31
CA PRO A 16 3.89 -13.85 -7.16
C PRO A 16 5.06 -13.06 -6.54
N PRO A 17 5.79 -13.63 -5.54
CA PRO A 17 6.93 -12.96 -4.91
C PRO A 17 8.01 -12.51 -5.90
N GLU A 18 8.22 -13.26 -6.99
CA GLU A 18 9.20 -12.93 -8.03
C GLU A 18 8.85 -11.62 -8.74
N ILE A 19 7.57 -11.38 -9.02
CA ILE A 19 7.07 -10.11 -9.57
C ILE A 19 7.16 -9.01 -8.52
N GLY A 20 6.84 -9.32 -7.27
CA GLY A 20 6.99 -8.39 -6.15
C GLY A 20 8.42 -7.90 -6.01
N LEU A 21 9.39 -8.79 -6.06
CA LEU A 21 10.82 -8.45 -5.99
C LEU A 21 11.28 -7.60 -7.18
N ASP A 22 10.87 -7.96 -8.39
CA ASP A 22 11.21 -7.23 -9.61
C ASP A 22 10.69 -5.80 -9.57
N THR A 23 9.42 -5.60 -9.21
CA THR A 23 8.83 -4.25 -9.13
C THR A 23 9.41 -3.40 -7.98
N LEU A 24 9.81 -4.01 -6.85
CA LEU A 24 10.51 -3.32 -5.78
C LEU A 24 11.90 -2.82 -6.23
N ARG A 25 12.69 -3.68 -6.87
CA ARG A 25 14.00 -3.30 -7.42
C ARG A 25 13.87 -2.21 -8.47
N HIS A 26 12.89 -2.33 -9.36
CA HIS A 26 12.63 -1.32 -10.39
C HIS A 26 12.21 0.02 -9.76
N GLY A 27 11.44 0.02 -8.68
CA GLY A 27 11.09 1.22 -7.91
C GLY A 27 12.33 1.90 -7.35
N LEU A 28 13.25 1.14 -6.73
CA LEU A 28 14.52 1.65 -6.22
C LEU A 28 15.40 2.25 -7.35
N ASP A 29 15.50 1.56 -8.48
CA ASP A 29 16.29 2.02 -9.63
C ASP A 29 15.70 3.30 -10.24
N ALA A 30 14.37 3.42 -10.25
CA ALA A 30 13.70 4.63 -10.71
C ALA A 30 13.97 5.82 -9.78
N TRP A 31 13.90 5.64 -8.47
CA TRP A 31 14.25 6.68 -7.51
C TRP A 31 15.69 7.14 -7.70
N GLU A 32 16.64 6.21 -7.73
CA GLU A 32 18.06 6.52 -7.91
C GLU A 32 18.31 7.26 -9.23
N LYS A 33 17.69 6.82 -10.33
CA LYS A 33 17.81 7.44 -11.64
C LYS A 33 17.31 8.88 -11.69
N TYR A 34 16.15 9.16 -11.08
CA TYR A 34 15.49 10.46 -11.21
C TYR A 34 15.84 11.45 -10.10
N THR A 35 16.25 10.98 -8.92
CA THR A 35 16.56 11.84 -7.78
C THR A 35 18.02 11.78 -7.35
N GLY A 36 18.78 10.80 -7.83
CA GLY A 36 20.14 10.52 -7.37
C GLY A 36 20.20 9.83 -6.01
N VAL A 37 19.05 9.47 -5.42
CA VAL A 37 18.97 8.85 -4.08
C VAL A 37 18.26 7.51 -4.19
N ARG A 38 18.90 6.46 -3.67
CA ARG A 38 18.27 5.14 -3.52
C ARG A 38 17.62 5.07 -2.14
N PRO A 39 16.29 4.88 -2.04
CA PRO A 39 15.60 4.81 -0.75
C PRO A 39 16.12 3.66 0.13
N ALA A 40 16.33 3.93 1.41
CA ALA A 40 16.62 2.89 2.40
C ALA A 40 15.34 2.42 3.12
N ALA A 41 14.37 3.31 3.27
CA ALA A 41 13.07 2.99 3.85
C ALA A 41 12.05 2.62 2.76
N GLY A 42 11.22 1.62 3.05
CA GLY A 42 10.16 1.14 2.15
C GLY A 42 8.76 1.46 2.65
N TRP A 43 7.85 1.65 1.69
CA TRP A 43 6.40 1.68 1.90
C TRP A 43 5.75 0.54 1.12
N ASN A 44 4.96 -0.27 1.81
CA ASN A 44 4.17 -1.30 1.13
C ASN A 44 2.79 -0.75 0.78
N PRO A 45 2.37 -0.82 -0.50
CA PRO A 45 1.05 -0.36 -0.92
C PRO A 45 -0.07 -0.87 -0.01
N GLU A 46 -0.97 0.04 0.39
CA GLU A 46 -2.09 -0.24 1.29
C GLU A 46 -1.66 -0.82 2.66
N CYS A 47 -0.39 -0.67 3.05
CA CYS A 47 0.21 -1.37 4.18
C CYS A 47 -0.14 -2.87 4.20
N GLY A 48 -0.33 -3.47 3.03
CA GLY A 48 -0.70 -4.88 2.90
C GLY A 48 0.34 -5.80 3.53
N TRP A 49 -0.09 -6.85 4.20
CA TRP A 49 0.81 -7.75 4.91
C TRP A 49 0.75 -9.20 4.41
N ALA A 50 1.90 -9.79 4.31
CA ALA A 50 2.12 -11.24 4.29
C ALA A 50 3.47 -11.56 4.94
N SER A 51 3.58 -12.69 5.60
CA SER A 51 4.77 -13.07 6.40
C SER A 51 6.08 -13.15 5.60
N PHE A 52 6.02 -13.27 4.28
CA PHE A 52 7.19 -13.26 3.40
C PHE A 52 7.69 -11.85 3.02
N LEU A 53 6.90 -10.80 3.29
CA LEU A 53 7.24 -9.43 2.85
C LEU A 53 8.52 -8.87 3.47
N PRO A 54 8.83 -9.07 4.76
CA PRO A 54 10.10 -8.61 5.31
C PRO A 54 11.32 -9.16 4.55
N GLU A 55 11.28 -10.43 4.16
CA GLU A 55 12.36 -11.02 3.37
C GLU A 55 12.41 -10.43 1.96
N LEU A 56 11.26 -10.23 1.33
CA LEU A 56 11.16 -9.64 0.00
C LEU A 56 11.74 -8.22 -0.05
N TYR A 57 11.40 -7.38 0.94
CA TYR A 57 11.94 -6.02 1.06
C TYR A 57 13.43 -6.01 1.29
N ARG A 58 13.92 -6.88 2.19
CA ARG A 58 15.33 -7.02 2.46
C ARG A 58 16.12 -7.49 1.23
N GLU A 59 15.61 -8.49 0.51
CA GLU A 59 16.21 -8.98 -0.73
C GLU A 59 16.21 -7.91 -1.85
N ALA A 60 15.21 -7.04 -1.89
CA ALA A 60 15.19 -5.90 -2.79
C ALA A 60 16.26 -4.85 -2.46
N GLY A 61 16.70 -4.78 -1.20
CA GLY A 61 17.75 -3.86 -0.74
C GLY A 61 17.27 -2.78 0.23
N PHE A 62 16.06 -2.87 0.74
CA PHE A 62 15.56 -1.97 1.79
C PHE A 62 16.16 -2.32 3.16
N GLN A 63 16.35 -1.31 4.00
CA GLN A 63 16.83 -1.44 5.37
C GLN A 63 15.72 -1.33 6.41
N SER A 64 14.61 -0.70 6.00
CA SER A 64 13.43 -0.55 6.85
C SER A 64 12.14 -0.57 6.06
N LEU A 65 11.02 -0.80 6.77
CA LEU A 65 9.67 -0.81 6.22
C LEU A 65 8.74 -0.03 7.15
N VAL A 66 7.94 0.86 6.57
CA VAL A 66 6.83 1.50 7.28
C VAL A 66 5.65 0.54 7.29
N MET A 67 5.07 0.33 8.48
CA MET A 67 4.00 -0.63 8.72
C MET A 67 2.79 0.01 9.40
N ASP A 68 1.63 -0.59 9.18
CA ASP A 68 0.41 -0.22 9.89
C ASP A 68 0.38 -0.81 11.29
N ALA A 69 0.39 0.07 12.30
CA ALA A 69 0.33 -0.34 13.70
C ALA A 69 -1.03 -0.94 14.06
N ASP A 70 -2.10 -0.47 13.44
CA ASP A 70 -3.44 -0.92 13.80
C ASP A 70 -3.65 -2.38 13.37
N SER A 71 -3.14 -2.75 12.20
CA SER A 71 -3.08 -4.16 11.77
C SER A 71 -2.20 -5.00 12.68
N PHE A 72 -1.06 -4.47 13.12
CA PHE A 72 -0.18 -5.14 14.09
C PHE A 72 -0.87 -5.32 15.44
N PHE A 73 -1.51 -4.29 15.98
CA PHE A 73 -2.21 -4.40 17.26
C PHE A 73 -3.38 -5.36 17.21
N LEU A 74 -4.06 -5.50 16.09
CA LEU A 74 -5.09 -6.52 15.92
C LEU A 74 -4.55 -7.97 15.92
N SER A 75 -3.23 -8.19 15.88
CA SER A 75 -2.65 -9.51 16.12
C SER A 75 -2.74 -9.96 17.58
N PHE A 76 -2.87 -9.01 18.53
CA PHE A 76 -2.99 -9.29 19.94
C PHE A 76 -4.43 -9.72 20.32
N PRO A 77 -4.64 -10.94 20.87
CA PRO A 77 -5.97 -11.41 21.24
C PRO A 77 -6.69 -10.48 22.23
N GLU A 78 -5.97 -9.97 23.23
CA GLU A 78 -6.51 -9.08 24.25
C GLU A 78 -7.01 -7.74 23.68
N ILE A 79 -6.37 -7.22 22.60
CA ILE A 79 -6.83 -6.01 21.94
C ILE A 79 -8.11 -6.29 21.16
N ARG A 80 -8.18 -7.41 20.42
CA ARG A 80 -9.40 -7.82 19.73
C ARG A 80 -10.56 -8.03 20.69
N GLU A 81 -10.32 -8.70 21.79
CA GLU A 81 -11.34 -8.94 22.83
C GLU A 81 -11.86 -7.62 23.43
N ALA A 82 -10.95 -6.72 23.80
CA ALA A 82 -11.31 -5.45 24.41
C ALA A 82 -12.02 -4.48 23.45
N THR A 83 -11.60 -4.45 22.18
CA THR A 83 -12.11 -3.50 21.19
C THR A 83 -13.30 -4.02 20.38
N GLY A 84 -13.45 -5.35 20.30
CA GLY A 84 -14.41 -6.01 19.40
C GLY A 84 -14.07 -5.89 17.91
N LEU A 85 -12.84 -5.50 17.58
CA LEU A 85 -12.35 -5.39 16.20
C LEU A 85 -11.78 -6.73 15.72
N SER A 86 -11.79 -6.94 14.40
CA SER A 86 -11.23 -8.15 13.78
C SER A 86 -10.72 -7.87 12.37
N TYR A 87 -10.01 -8.84 11.79
CA TYR A 87 -9.58 -8.81 10.38
C TYR A 87 -10.67 -9.28 9.38
N ASP A 88 -11.86 -9.61 9.84
CA ASP A 88 -12.93 -10.16 8.99
C ASP A 88 -13.60 -9.12 8.08
N VAL A 89 -13.25 -7.84 8.25
CA VAL A 89 -13.77 -6.75 7.44
C VAL A 89 -12.95 -6.58 6.16
N GLN A 90 -13.64 -6.29 5.07
CA GLN A 90 -13.02 -6.06 3.78
C GLN A 90 -12.63 -4.59 3.60
N GLY A 91 -11.41 -4.35 3.12
CA GLY A 91 -10.88 -2.99 2.87
C GLY A 91 -10.79 -2.17 4.15
N HIS A 92 -11.13 -0.90 4.05
CA HIS A 92 -10.97 0.11 5.11
C HIS A 92 -12.15 0.19 6.09
N SER A 93 -12.88 -0.90 6.29
CA SER A 93 -14.14 -0.88 7.07
C SER A 93 -13.94 -0.61 8.56
N ASN A 94 -12.77 -0.91 9.12
CA ASN A 94 -12.45 -0.63 10.53
C ASN A 94 -12.01 0.81 10.80
N LYS A 95 -11.72 1.59 9.77
CA LYS A 95 -11.15 2.94 9.86
C LYS A 95 -11.84 3.83 10.93
N ASN A 96 -13.17 3.82 10.98
CA ASN A 96 -13.93 4.64 11.89
C ASN A 96 -14.00 4.09 13.33
N HIS A 97 -13.38 2.94 13.60
CA HIS A 97 -13.39 2.27 14.90
C HIS A 97 -12.00 2.12 15.51
N LEU A 98 -10.94 2.46 14.79
CA LEU A 98 -9.56 2.27 15.25
C LEU A 98 -9.19 3.13 16.47
N PHE A 99 -9.92 4.21 16.74
CA PHE A 99 -9.79 4.95 17.99
C PHE A 99 -9.94 4.07 19.25
N LYS A 100 -10.64 2.93 19.15
CA LYS A 100 -10.77 1.96 20.24
C LYS A 100 -9.43 1.30 20.57
N ILE A 101 -8.58 1.07 19.56
CA ILE A 101 -7.21 0.57 19.77
C ILE A 101 -6.41 1.62 20.55
N GLU A 102 -6.43 2.88 20.08
CA GLU A 102 -5.73 3.98 20.74
C GLU A 102 -6.21 4.16 22.18
N GLU A 103 -7.52 4.10 22.42
CA GLU A 103 -8.09 4.18 23.76
C GLU A 103 -7.62 3.04 24.66
N TYR A 104 -7.53 1.81 24.13
CA TYR A 104 -7.07 0.64 24.88
C TYR A 104 -5.58 0.72 25.23
N ILE A 105 -4.73 1.18 24.30
CA ILE A 105 -3.27 1.20 24.49
C ILE A 105 -2.76 2.48 25.15
N ARG A 106 -3.61 3.51 25.31
CA ARG A 106 -3.28 4.89 25.69
C ARG A 106 -2.31 5.00 26.88
N ASP A 107 -2.54 4.21 27.92
CA ASP A 107 -1.77 4.25 29.17
C ASP A 107 -1.00 2.95 29.38
N LYS A 108 -0.66 2.24 28.31
CA LYS A 108 0.02 0.94 28.33
C LYS A 108 1.36 1.02 27.60
N PRO A 109 2.46 1.29 28.35
CA PRO A 109 3.79 1.44 27.75
C PRO A 109 4.24 0.22 26.95
N GLU A 110 3.79 -0.99 27.31
CA GLU A 110 4.07 -2.24 26.63
C GLU A 110 3.58 -2.29 25.18
N PHE A 111 2.54 -1.50 24.83
CA PHE A 111 2.08 -1.33 23.45
C PHE A 111 2.60 -0.03 22.83
N LEU A 112 2.58 1.08 23.58
CA LEU A 112 3.04 2.38 23.09
C LEU A 112 4.48 2.37 22.57
N ARG A 113 5.32 1.52 23.17
CA ARG A 113 6.72 1.38 22.72
C ARG A 113 6.86 1.03 21.25
N TYR A 114 5.93 0.30 20.65
CA TYR A 114 5.96 -0.05 19.22
C TYR A 114 5.67 1.15 18.30
N LEU A 115 4.90 2.13 18.78
CA LEU A 115 4.63 3.38 18.05
C LEU A 115 5.75 4.42 18.20
N THR A 116 6.61 4.25 19.20
CA THR A 116 7.57 5.28 19.63
C THR A 116 9.02 4.82 19.54
N ASN A 117 9.27 3.60 19.12
CA ASN A 117 10.59 3.04 18.87
C ASN A 117 10.59 2.16 17.62
N PRO A 118 11.70 2.09 16.88
CA PRO A 118 11.83 1.12 15.81
C PRO A 118 11.72 -0.32 16.35
N SER A 119 11.18 -1.20 15.53
CA SER A 119 11.19 -2.64 15.76
C SER A 119 12.05 -3.33 14.72
N ALA A 120 12.54 -4.53 15.00
CA ALA A 120 13.20 -5.38 14.03
C ALA A 120 12.41 -6.67 13.82
N ALA A 121 12.12 -7.00 12.56
CA ALA A 121 11.60 -8.30 12.20
C ALA A 121 12.67 -9.41 12.44
N PRO A 122 12.28 -10.70 12.56
CA PRO A 122 13.22 -11.79 12.80
C PRO A 122 14.36 -11.88 11.78
N ASN A 123 14.15 -11.44 10.55
CA ASN A 123 15.18 -11.38 9.51
C ASN A 123 16.10 -10.13 9.61
N GLY A 124 15.88 -9.26 10.60
CA GLY A 124 16.67 -8.06 10.84
C GLY A 124 16.26 -6.83 10.03
N LEU A 125 15.12 -6.88 9.29
CA LEU A 125 14.55 -5.69 8.67
C LEU A 125 13.96 -4.78 9.76
N ASN A 126 14.34 -3.49 9.77
CA ASN A 126 13.76 -2.55 10.70
C ASN A 126 12.33 -2.20 10.30
N MET A 127 11.46 -1.97 11.28
CA MET A 127 10.07 -1.62 11.10
C MET A 127 9.77 -0.32 11.86
N ILE A 128 9.05 0.58 11.20
CA ILE A 128 8.54 1.82 11.79
C ILE A 128 7.03 1.78 11.66
N PHE A 129 6.32 1.90 12.79
CA PHE A 129 4.87 1.84 12.78
C PHE A 129 4.23 3.22 12.65
N ARG A 130 3.30 3.35 11.71
CA ARG A 130 2.34 4.44 11.61
C ARG A 130 1.03 4.04 12.28
N SER A 131 0.21 4.99 12.71
CA SER A 131 -1.12 4.71 13.27
C SER A 131 -2.17 5.64 12.69
N ASP A 132 -3.33 5.08 12.36
CA ASP A 132 -4.47 5.84 11.86
C ASP A 132 -5.03 6.83 12.89
N CYS A 133 -4.85 6.54 14.18
CA CYS A 133 -5.27 7.47 15.23
C CYS A 133 -4.50 8.80 15.20
N MET A 134 -3.30 8.82 14.62
CA MET A 134 -2.54 10.04 14.35
C MET A 134 -2.75 10.52 12.92
N ALA A 135 -2.64 9.62 11.95
CA ALA A 135 -2.65 9.98 10.53
C ALA A 135 -4.01 10.51 10.05
N ASN A 136 -5.12 9.88 10.45
CA ASN A 136 -6.45 10.31 10.02
C ASN A 136 -6.81 11.75 10.45
N PRO A 137 -6.64 12.19 11.72
CA PRO A 137 -6.89 13.58 12.08
C PRO A 137 -6.03 14.57 11.29
N MET A 138 -4.78 14.21 11.01
CA MET A 138 -3.90 15.04 10.18
C MET A 138 -4.34 15.10 8.74
N LEU A 139 -4.73 13.97 8.15
CA LEU A 139 -5.31 13.90 6.82
C LEU A 139 -6.57 14.78 6.73
N TRP A 140 -7.49 14.65 7.66
CA TRP A 140 -8.73 15.44 7.67
C TRP A 140 -8.45 16.94 7.83
N TYR A 141 -7.44 17.30 8.63
CA TYR A 141 -6.97 18.67 8.73
C TYR A 141 -6.42 19.18 7.38
N LEU A 142 -5.56 18.41 6.73
CA LEU A 142 -4.97 18.76 5.43
C LEU A 142 -6.05 18.95 4.35
N MET A 143 -7.04 18.07 4.32
CA MET A 143 -8.16 18.18 3.39
C MET A 143 -9.07 19.36 3.67
N GLY A 144 -9.15 19.83 4.92
CA GLY A 144 -10.07 20.89 5.34
C GLY A 144 -11.54 20.46 5.21
N ALA A 145 -11.82 19.19 5.36
CA ALA A 145 -13.13 18.58 5.17
C ALA A 145 -13.54 17.73 6.37
N THR A 146 -14.81 17.37 6.40
CA THR A 146 -15.35 16.44 7.41
C THR A 146 -15.36 15.03 6.86
N GLU A 147 -14.91 14.06 7.65
CA GLU A 147 -15.02 12.65 7.33
C GLU A 147 -15.51 11.83 8.53
N GLY A 148 -16.08 10.69 8.26
CA GLY A 148 -16.58 9.78 9.28
C GLY A 148 -17.76 10.36 10.05
N MET A 149 -17.66 10.41 11.38
CA MET A 149 -18.71 10.90 12.27
C MET A 149 -18.56 12.39 12.62
N ARG A 150 -17.58 13.09 12.07
CA ARG A 150 -17.34 14.50 12.38
C ARG A 150 -18.36 15.40 11.67
N SER A 151 -18.79 16.45 12.37
CA SER A 151 -19.63 17.52 11.84
C SER A 151 -18.81 18.73 11.37
N GLU A 152 -17.59 18.89 11.92
CA GLU A 152 -16.71 20.03 11.65
C GLU A 152 -15.33 19.55 11.20
N PRO A 153 -14.61 20.31 10.37
CA PRO A 153 -13.22 20.04 10.03
C PRO A 153 -12.34 19.99 11.28
N VAL A 154 -11.22 19.26 11.19
CA VAL A 154 -10.21 19.25 12.25
C VAL A 154 -9.56 20.64 12.31
N SER A 155 -9.50 21.22 13.48
CA SER A 155 -8.93 22.55 13.73
C SER A 155 -7.43 22.48 14.03
N PRO A 156 -6.67 23.60 13.82
CA PRO A 156 -5.28 23.69 14.24
C PRO A 156 -5.08 23.45 15.74
N GLY A 157 -6.07 23.85 16.56
CA GLY A 157 -6.03 23.62 18.01
C GLY A 157 -6.11 22.14 18.38
N GLU A 158 -6.93 21.36 17.68
CA GLU A 158 -7.00 19.90 17.87
C GLU A 158 -5.69 19.21 17.48
N ILE A 159 -5.08 19.60 16.35
CA ILE A 159 -3.76 19.10 15.94
C ILE A 159 -2.70 19.40 17.01
N ARG A 160 -2.68 20.64 17.51
CA ARG A 160 -1.75 21.04 18.56
C ARG A 160 -1.94 20.19 19.82
N ALA A 161 -3.17 20.05 20.30
CA ALA A 161 -3.48 19.25 21.50
C ALA A 161 -3.10 17.77 21.32
N MET A 162 -3.30 17.22 20.14
CA MET A 162 -2.89 15.86 19.82
C MET A 162 -1.36 15.69 19.89
N LEU A 163 -0.59 16.61 19.28
CA LEU A 163 0.86 16.58 19.32
C LEU A 163 1.40 16.77 20.77
N GLU A 164 0.83 17.70 21.55
CA GLU A 164 1.19 17.88 22.96
C GLU A 164 0.96 16.59 23.79
N ASN A 165 -0.16 15.92 23.56
CA ASN A 165 -0.46 14.66 24.21
C ASN A 165 0.56 13.58 23.83
N TRP A 166 0.87 13.42 22.55
CA TRP A 166 1.89 12.46 22.08
C TRP A 166 3.28 12.77 22.63
N LYS A 167 3.65 14.04 22.77
CA LYS A 167 4.94 14.43 23.37
C LYS A 167 5.11 13.87 24.78
N SER A 168 4.07 13.88 25.59
CA SER A 168 4.12 13.30 26.94
C SER A 168 4.26 11.79 26.92
N ARG A 169 3.63 11.11 25.95
CA ARG A 169 3.72 9.65 25.78
C ARG A 169 5.09 9.22 25.27
N ILE A 170 5.70 9.95 24.31
CA ILE A 170 7.05 9.69 23.83
C ILE A 170 8.04 9.74 24.99
N ALA A 171 7.96 10.77 25.85
CA ALA A 171 8.86 10.93 26.98
C ALA A 171 8.82 9.73 27.95
N ALA A 172 7.72 8.98 27.97
CA ALA A 172 7.53 7.81 28.82
C ALA A 172 7.87 6.47 28.14
N SER A 173 7.82 6.37 26.82
CA SER A 173 7.84 5.09 26.10
C SER A 173 8.83 5.00 24.93
N GLY A 174 9.43 6.10 24.46
CA GLY A 174 10.30 6.02 23.30
C GLY A 174 10.91 7.33 22.85
N SER A 175 11.23 7.44 21.55
CA SER A 175 12.02 8.54 20.98
C SER A 175 11.38 9.28 19.82
N PHE A 176 10.38 8.72 19.14
CA PHE A 176 9.75 9.34 17.96
C PHE A 176 8.25 9.03 17.86
N ILE A 177 7.58 9.68 16.92
CA ILE A 177 6.27 9.28 16.37
C ILE A 177 6.30 9.49 14.85
N MET A 178 5.46 8.71 14.13
CA MET A 178 5.16 8.93 12.72
C MET A 178 3.70 9.45 12.61
N PRO A 179 3.49 10.76 12.74
CA PRO A 179 2.14 11.31 12.88
C PRO A 179 1.36 11.38 11.57
N TYR A 180 2.06 11.43 10.43
CA TYR A 180 1.46 11.45 9.10
C TYR A 180 2.22 10.51 8.18
N ALA A 181 1.56 9.46 7.72
CA ALA A 181 2.02 8.56 6.67
C ALA A 181 0.77 8.10 5.93
N GLU A 182 0.45 8.82 4.88
CA GLU A 182 -0.75 8.72 4.05
C GLU A 182 -0.42 9.07 2.61
N ASP A 183 -1.40 8.99 1.72
CA ASP A 183 -1.27 9.33 0.32
C ASP A 183 -0.83 10.78 0.13
N ALA A 184 0.24 10.99 -0.64
CA ALA A 184 0.86 12.29 -0.82
C ALA A 184 0.02 13.25 -1.68
N GLU A 185 -0.88 12.74 -2.50
CA GLU A 185 -1.75 13.53 -3.36
C GLU A 185 -2.73 14.44 -2.61
N TYR A 186 -2.96 14.19 -1.32
CA TYR A 186 -3.73 15.10 -0.46
C TYR A 186 -3.01 16.42 -0.16
N ILE A 187 -1.71 16.53 -0.49
CA ILE A 187 -0.92 17.75 -0.34
C ILE A 187 -0.81 18.43 -1.71
N GLY A 188 -1.63 19.45 -1.93
CA GLY A 188 -1.69 20.22 -3.18
C GLY A 188 -2.84 19.87 -4.11
N THR A 189 -3.49 18.72 -3.90
CA THR A 189 -4.69 18.35 -4.65
C THR A 189 -5.80 17.85 -3.74
N SER A 190 -6.99 17.65 -4.30
CA SER A 190 -8.12 17.03 -3.59
C SER A 190 -8.03 15.50 -3.54
N ALA A 191 -7.03 14.90 -4.16
CA ALA A 191 -6.99 13.46 -4.44
C ALA A 191 -8.32 12.95 -5.02
N TYR A 192 -8.64 11.65 -4.86
CA TYR A 192 -10.00 11.17 -5.05
C TYR A 192 -10.75 11.28 -3.73
N PHE A 193 -11.67 12.22 -3.62
CA PHE A 193 -12.41 12.46 -2.38
C PHE A 193 -13.90 12.70 -2.66
N TYR A 194 -14.74 11.97 -1.95
CA TYR A 194 -16.18 12.20 -1.95
C TYR A 194 -16.58 13.10 -0.79
N VAL A 195 -16.90 14.35 -1.12
CA VAL A 195 -17.34 15.32 -0.11
C VAL A 195 -18.82 15.08 0.22
N LYS A 196 -19.07 14.37 1.31
CA LYS A 196 -20.42 14.06 1.80
C LYS A 196 -21.32 15.30 1.92
N GLN A 197 -20.76 16.41 2.40
CA GLN A 197 -21.46 17.67 2.59
C GLN A 197 -22.05 18.22 1.29
N PHE A 198 -21.38 17.98 0.17
CA PHE A 198 -21.77 18.49 -1.15
C PHE A 198 -22.33 17.40 -2.07
N ASN A 199 -22.38 16.17 -1.61
CA ASN A 199 -22.77 15.01 -2.42
C ASN A 199 -22.03 14.98 -3.77
N GLN A 200 -20.72 15.28 -3.75
CA GLN A 200 -19.88 15.44 -4.93
C GLN A 200 -18.56 14.71 -4.79
N ALA A 201 -18.17 13.97 -5.83
CA ALA A 201 -16.81 13.46 -5.97
C ALA A 201 -15.90 14.55 -6.55
N ARG A 202 -14.66 14.61 -6.04
CA ARG A 202 -13.59 15.46 -6.57
C ARG A 202 -12.45 14.53 -7.03
N PHE A 203 -11.80 14.90 -8.13
CA PHE A 203 -10.75 14.07 -8.74
C PHE A 203 -9.52 14.92 -9.01
N PHE A 204 -8.53 14.85 -8.14
CA PHE A 204 -7.23 15.49 -8.29
C PHE A 204 -7.29 16.97 -8.70
N GLU A 205 -8.30 17.68 -8.22
CA GLU A 205 -8.40 19.12 -8.44
C GLU A 205 -7.33 19.85 -7.61
N PRO A 206 -6.72 20.93 -8.13
CA PRO A 206 -5.76 21.72 -7.36
C PRO A 206 -6.35 22.22 -6.04
N GLU A 207 -5.63 21.99 -4.93
CA GLU A 207 -6.04 22.38 -3.58
C GLU A 207 -4.86 23.04 -2.85
N PRO A 208 -4.48 24.29 -3.22
CA PRO A 208 -3.31 24.97 -2.66
C PRO A 208 -3.43 25.25 -1.15
N SER A 209 -4.65 25.29 -0.60
CA SER A 209 -4.86 25.48 0.84
C SER A 209 -4.36 24.30 1.67
N SER A 210 -4.33 23.09 1.11
CA SER A 210 -3.76 21.91 1.79
C SER A 210 -2.24 22.05 2.00
N VAL A 211 -1.53 22.70 1.06
CA VAL A 211 -0.11 23.00 1.21
C VAL A 211 0.12 24.00 2.37
N ALA A 212 -0.75 25.00 2.49
CA ALA A 212 -0.67 25.95 3.61
C ALA A 212 -0.89 25.24 4.96
N ARG A 213 -1.91 24.39 5.04
CA ARG A 213 -2.19 23.58 6.24
C ARG A 213 -1.05 22.61 6.56
N PHE A 214 -0.42 22.01 5.54
CA PHE A 214 0.75 21.15 5.78
C PHE A 214 1.93 21.93 6.37
N ARG A 215 2.20 23.15 5.90
CA ARG A 215 3.22 24.01 6.50
C ARG A 215 2.88 24.36 7.95
N GLU A 216 1.62 24.75 8.22
CA GLU A 216 1.16 25.04 9.57
C GLU A 216 1.31 23.83 10.51
N LEU A 217 1.07 22.61 10.01
CA LEU A 217 1.30 21.37 10.74
C LEU A 217 2.78 21.22 11.15
N LEU A 218 3.71 21.42 10.19
CA LEU A 218 5.16 21.36 10.46
C LEU A 218 5.62 22.46 11.43
N ASP A 219 5.13 23.69 11.26
CA ASP A 219 5.42 24.80 12.16
C ASP A 219 4.88 24.54 13.58
N THR A 220 3.71 23.93 13.68
CA THR A 220 3.12 23.53 14.97
C THR A 220 3.99 22.48 15.66
N ALA A 221 4.39 21.44 14.95
CA ALA A 221 5.25 20.38 15.49
C ALA A 221 6.59 20.96 15.99
N THR A 222 7.27 21.76 15.16
CA THR A 222 8.55 22.39 15.56
C THR A 222 8.39 23.36 16.72
N SER A 223 7.30 24.14 16.78
CA SER A 223 7.00 25.04 17.91
C SER A 223 6.82 24.30 19.24
N LEU A 224 6.39 23.04 19.18
CA LEU A 224 6.27 22.15 20.33
C LEU A 224 7.59 21.45 20.67
N GLY A 225 8.66 21.70 19.91
CA GLY A 225 9.99 21.14 20.13
C GLY A 225 10.12 19.70 19.60
N TYR A 226 9.35 19.33 18.58
CA TYR A 226 9.66 18.15 17.75
C TYR A 226 10.76 18.50 16.76
N GLU A 227 11.65 17.55 16.53
CA GLU A 227 12.62 17.57 15.46
C GLU A 227 12.10 16.71 14.32
N LEU A 228 12.18 17.22 13.08
CA LEU A 228 11.82 16.46 11.90
C LEU A 228 12.99 15.55 11.53
N SER A 229 12.73 14.27 11.42
CA SER A 229 13.75 13.26 11.12
C SER A 229 13.30 12.37 9.97
N THR A 230 14.27 11.85 9.24
CA THR A 230 14.04 10.81 8.24
C THR A 230 13.93 9.43 8.89
N PRO A 231 13.34 8.43 8.22
CA PRO A 231 13.31 7.06 8.72
C PRO A 231 14.69 6.50 9.07
N SER A 232 15.71 6.78 8.26
CA SER A 232 17.09 6.35 8.53
C SER A 232 17.67 6.99 9.80
N GLU A 233 17.49 8.31 9.97
CA GLU A 233 17.92 9.02 11.19
C GLU A 233 17.21 8.50 12.45
N VAL A 234 15.91 8.18 12.34
CA VAL A 234 15.17 7.57 13.45
C VAL A 234 15.78 6.23 13.85
N ILE A 235 16.10 5.36 12.89
CA ILE A 235 16.71 4.05 13.17
C ILE A 235 18.10 4.20 13.77
N GLU A 236 18.91 5.12 13.25
CA GLU A 236 20.28 5.35 13.74
C GLU A 236 20.32 5.94 15.15
N ASN A 237 19.36 6.81 15.49
CA ASN A 237 19.38 7.59 16.72
C ASN A 237 18.53 7.00 17.85
N ALA A 238 17.57 6.12 17.56
CA ALA A 238 16.65 5.58 18.56
C ALA A 238 17.24 4.49 19.47
N GLY A 239 18.48 4.10 19.24
CA GLY A 239 19.10 2.97 19.93
C GLY A 239 18.70 1.60 19.34
N PRO A 240 18.96 0.49 20.04
CA PRO A 240 18.65 -0.84 19.52
C PRO A 240 17.13 -0.97 19.26
N PRO A 241 16.73 -1.49 18.09
CA PRO A 241 15.31 -1.71 17.80
C PRO A 241 14.73 -2.78 18.74
N ILE A 242 13.42 -2.74 18.95
CA ILE A 242 12.71 -3.77 19.69
C ILE A 242 12.70 -5.04 18.83
N GLU A 243 13.26 -6.14 19.35
CA GLU A 243 13.08 -7.45 18.73
C GLU A 243 11.59 -7.80 18.72
N ASN A 244 11.04 -8.05 17.54
CA ASN A 244 9.60 -8.15 17.36
C ASN A 244 9.19 -9.40 16.57
N ASP A 245 9.23 -10.54 17.24
CA ASP A 245 8.72 -11.81 16.67
C ASP A 245 7.18 -11.80 16.50
N LEU A 246 6.48 -10.87 17.16
CA LEU A 246 5.03 -10.74 17.06
C LEU A 246 4.57 -10.28 15.67
N ILE A 247 5.46 -9.71 14.88
CA ILE A 247 5.18 -9.36 13.48
C ILE A 247 4.73 -10.59 12.68
N GLU A 248 5.27 -11.77 12.96
CA GLU A 248 4.89 -13.00 12.30
C GLU A 248 3.47 -13.48 12.67
N GLN A 249 2.89 -12.91 13.73
CA GLN A 249 1.51 -13.22 14.16
C GLN A 249 0.46 -12.35 13.46
N ILE A 250 0.88 -11.34 12.69
CA ILE A 250 -0.05 -10.58 11.87
C ILE A 250 -0.66 -11.52 10.83
N GLU A 251 -1.98 -11.51 10.70
CA GLU A 251 -2.68 -12.35 9.74
C GLU A 251 -2.28 -12.00 8.30
N ASN A 252 -1.92 -13.02 7.51
CA ASN A 252 -1.62 -12.82 6.09
C ASN A 252 -2.83 -12.31 5.33
N GLY A 253 -2.60 -11.29 4.49
CA GLY A 253 -3.65 -10.68 3.68
C GLY A 253 -4.40 -9.55 4.39
N VAL A 254 -3.89 -9.03 5.52
CA VAL A 254 -4.39 -7.78 6.09
C VAL A 254 -3.88 -6.58 5.27
N ALA A 255 -4.56 -5.45 5.41
CA ALA A 255 -4.17 -4.16 4.87
C ALA A 255 -4.34 -3.09 5.95
N TRP A 256 -3.98 -1.86 5.65
CA TRP A 256 -4.10 -0.79 6.62
C TRP A 256 -5.55 -0.55 7.08
N HIS A 257 -5.72 0.28 8.10
CA HIS A 257 -7.01 0.49 8.78
C HIS A 257 -7.60 -0.80 9.39
N GLY A 258 -6.76 -1.79 9.69
CA GLY A 258 -7.21 -3.08 10.20
C GLY A 258 -8.10 -3.87 9.24
N GLY A 259 -8.05 -3.52 7.95
CA GLY A 259 -8.81 -4.18 6.90
C GLY A 259 -8.12 -5.42 6.33
N THR A 260 -8.61 -5.90 5.20
CA THR A 260 -8.02 -7.05 4.50
C THR A 260 -7.74 -6.77 3.03
N ALA A 261 -6.68 -7.37 2.50
CA ALA A 261 -6.34 -7.34 1.08
C ALA A 261 -7.37 -8.04 0.17
N LYS A 262 -8.39 -8.68 0.74
CA LYS A 262 -9.54 -9.23 0.01
C LYS A 262 -10.28 -8.17 -0.81
N ALA A 263 -10.16 -6.87 -0.41
CA ALA A 263 -10.68 -5.76 -1.20
C ALA A 263 -10.09 -5.72 -2.62
N TRP A 264 -8.89 -6.26 -2.82
CA TRP A 264 -8.20 -6.30 -4.12
C TRP A 264 -8.11 -7.72 -4.69
N ALA A 265 -8.24 -8.77 -3.87
CA ALA A 265 -8.05 -10.17 -4.28
C ALA A 265 -9.34 -10.92 -4.58
N ASN A 266 -10.49 -10.43 -4.13
CA ASN A 266 -11.78 -11.12 -4.28
C ASN A 266 -12.89 -10.23 -4.86
N THR A 267 -12.51 -9.22 -5.61
CA THR A 267 -13.46 -8.37 -6.33
C THR A 267 -13.92 -9.04 -7.62
N GLU A 268 -14.97 -8.52 -8.23
CA GLU A 268 -15.40 -9.02 -9.53
C GLU A 268 -14.35 -8.79 -10.63
N TYR A 269 -13.49 -7.78 -10.48
CA TYR A 269 -12.39 -7.50 -11.40
C TYR A 269 -11.22 -8.46 -11.19
N SER A 270 -10.76 -8.61 -9.96
CA SER A 270 -9.64 -9.51 -9.66
C SER A 270 -9.96 -10.95 -10.04
N ARG A 271 -11.20 -11.41 -9.83
CA ARG A 271 -11.64 -12.74 -10.24
C ARG A 271 -11.57 -13.01 -11.74
N LEU A 272 -11.62 -11.96 -12.56
CA LEU A 272 -11.46 -12.05 -14.01
C LEU A 272 -10.01 -11.86 -14.45
N LEU A 273 -9.32 -10.86 -13.90
CA LEU A 273 -7.98 -10.44 -14.33
C LEU A 273 -6.88 -11.36 -13.77
N ASP A 274 -6.94 -11.72 -12.48
CA ASP A 274 -5.84 -12.44 -11.83
C ASP A 274 -5.60 -13.85 -12.39
N PRO A 275 -6.59 -14.66 -12.77
CA PRO A 275 -6.35 -15.94 -13.42
C PRO A 275 -5.58 -15.82 -14.74
N VAL A 276 -5.84 -14.75 -15.52
CA VAL A 276 -5.12 -14.47 -16.76
C VAL A 276 -3.70 -14.04 -16.47
N CYS A 277 -3.51 -13.11 -15.52
CA CYS A 277 -2.18 -12.71 -15.06
C CYS A 277 -1.34 -13.92 -14.63
N ARG A 278 -1.92 -14.82 -13.82
CA ARG A 278 -1.27 -16.04 -13.35
C ARG A 278 -0.89 -16.97 -14.52
N SER A 279 -1.81 -17.16 -15.46
CA SER A 279 -1.55 -18.05 -16.62
C SER A 279 -0.40 -17.49 -17.50
N ILE A 280 -0.34 -16.17 -17.71
CA ILE A 280 0.77 -15.54 -18.45
C ILE A 280 2.07 -15.69 -17.66
N PHE A 281 2.06 -15.46 -16.34
CA PHE A 281 3.22 -15.65 -15.47
C PHE A 281 3.76 -17.08 -15.54
N ASP A 282 2.89 -18.09 -15.42
CA ASP A 282 3.26 -19.49 -15.54
C ASP A 282 3.88 -19.81 -16.91
N GLY A 283 3.35 -19.23 -17.97
CA GLY A 283 3.91 -19.33 -19.33
C GLY A 283 5.30 -18.73 -19.43
N ILE A 284 5.52 -17.55 -18.83
CA ILE A 284 6.85 -16.89 -18.78
C ILE A 284 7.83 -17.77 -17.99
N ALA A 285 7.47 -18.19 -16.78
CA ALA A 285 8.30 -19.01 -15.92
C ALA A 285 8.67 -20.36 -16.58
N LEU A 286 7.71 -21.00 -17.23
CA LEU A 286 7.93 -22.25 -17.96
C LEU A 286 8.94 -22.07 -19.11
N LEU A 287 8.80 -20.99 -19.90
CA LEU A 287 9.68 -20.72 -21.03
C LEU A 287 11.07 -20.31 -20.54
N GLN A 288 11.16 -19.48 -19.52
CA GLN A 288 12.42 -19.05 -18.89
C GLN A 288 13.24 -20.25 -18.37
N LYS A 289 12.57 -21.19 -17.71
CA LYS A 289 13.21 -22.45 -17.24
C LYS A 289 13.79 -23.29 -18.38
N ARG A 290 13.19 -23.23 -19.58
CA ARG A 290 13.57 -24.03 -20.75
C ARG A 290 14.63 -23.37 -21.62
N THR A 291 14.66 -22.04 -21.68
CA THR A 291 15.46 -21.28 -22.65
C THR A 291 16.48 -20.34 -22.03
N GLY A 292 16.46 -20.19 -20.70
CA GLY A 292 17.19 -19.10 -20.02
C GLY A 292 16.56 -17.74 -20.26
N GLY A 293 17.23 -16.68 -19.81
CA GLY A 293 16.77 -15.30 -19.98
C GLY A 293 16.77 -14.87 -21.44
N ARG A 294 15.70 -14.18 -21.83
CA ARG A 294 15.54 -13.58 -23.17
C ARG A 294 14.87 -12.23 -23.03
N LYS A 295 15.24 -11.28 -23.85
CA LYS A 295 14.67 -9.93 -23.83
C LYS A 295 13.14 -9.94 -23.92
N GLU A 296 12.56 -10.79 -24.76
CA GLU A 296 11.11 -10.89 -24.92
C GLU A 296 10.41 -11.39 -23.63
N LEU A 297 11.08 -12.22 -22.83
CA LEU A 297 10.55 -12.65 -21.53
C LEU A 297 10.63 -11.52 -20.50
N ASP A 298 11.70 -10.74 -20.52
CA ASP A 298 11.82 -9.56 -19.65
C ASP A 298 10.76 -8.51 -20.01
N ASP A 299 10.53 -8.28 -21.33
CA ASP A 299 9.50 -7.38 -21.82
C ASP A 299 8.08 -7.90 -21.46
N ALA A 300 7.86 -9.23 -21.51
CA ALA A 300 6.61 -9.84 -21.11
C ALA A 300 6.37 -9.69 -19.61
N LEU A 301 7.41 -9.92 -18.79
CA LEU A 301 7.33 -9.77 -17.33
C LEU A 301 7.02 -8.33 -16.92
N LYS A 302 7.67 -7.35 -17.52
CA LYS A 302 7.42 -5.92 -17.28
C LYS A 302 5.97 -5.54 -17.61
N ALA A 303 5.47 -5.94 -18.77
CA ALA A 303 4.08 -5.68 -19.14
C ALA A 303 3.11 -6.38 -18.17
N LEU A 304 3.41 -7.63 -17.78
CA LEU A 304 2.59 -8.37 -16.83
C LEU A 304 2.59 -7.73 -15.43
N THR A 305 3.74 -7.21 -14.98
CA THR A 305 3.84 -6.48 -13.71
C THR A 305 2.91 -5.26 -13.73
N SER A 306 2.89 -4.48 -14.83
CA SER A 306 1.97 -3.36 -14.99
C SER A 306 0.50 -3.80 -14.98
N ALA A 307 0.18 -4.97 -15.53
CA ALA A 307 -1.17 -5.52 -15.52
C ALA A 307 -1.67 -5.92 -14.12
N TRP A 308 -0.79 -6.00 -13.12
CA TRP A 308 -1.16 -6.28 -11.73
C TRP A 308 -1.44 -5.04 -10.88
N VAL A 309 -1.51 -3.85 -11.47
CA VAL A 309 -1.85 -2.61 -10.74
C VAL A 309 -3.13 -2.81 -9.90
N SER A 310 -3.07 -2.37 -8.65
CA SER A 310 -4.18 -2.58 -7.70
C SER A 310 -5.42 -1.76 -8.05
N ASP A 311 -5.26 -0.59 -8.69
CA ASP A 311 -6.35 0.31 -9.06
C ASP A 311 -7.41 -0.37 -9.91
N SER A 312 -7.00 -1.22 -10.86
CA SER A 312 -7.93 -1.96 -11.72
C SER A 312 -8.72 -3.05 -10.99
N ARG A 313 -8.44 -3.27 -9.71
CA ARG A 313 -9.04 -4.31 -8.86
C ARG A 313 -9.97 -3.78 -7.79
N TRP A 314 -10.08 -2.46 -7.64
CA TRP A 314 -11.00 -1.87 -6.70
C TRP A 314 -12.45 -2.30 -6.98
N PRO A 315 -13.24 -2.63 -5.94
CA PRO A 315 -14.65 -2.96 -6.12
C PRO A 315 -15.43 -1.70 -6.52
N PRO A 316 -16.44 -1.82 -7.39
CA PRO A 316 -17.33 -0.72 -7.68
C PRO A 316 -18.17 -0.39 -6.43
N LEU A 317 -18.06 0.83 -5.94
CA LEU A 317 -18.85 1.36 -4.84
C LEU A 317 -19.63 2.60 -5.31
N PRO A 318 -20.74 2.96 -4.66
CA PRO A 318 -21.49 4.18 -5.01
C PRO A 318 -20.63 5.46 -4.95
N THR A 319 -19.56 5.46 -4.15
CA THR A 319 -18.65 6.59 -3.94
C THR A 319 -17.31 6.42 -4.64
N SER A 320 -17.11 5.33 -5.37
CA SER A 320 -15.88 5.04 -6.10
C SER A 320 -16.21 4.58 -7.52
N PRO A 321 -15.53 5.05 -8.54
CA PRO A 321 -15.76 4.64 -9.92
C PRO A 321 -15.52 3.13 -10.17
N GLY A 322 -14.68 2.46 -9.37
CA GLY A 322 -14.50 1.00 -9.41
C GLY A 322 -13.88 0.44 -10.68
N ARG A 323 -13.35 1.28 -11.59
CA ARG A 323 -12.70 0.83 -12.85
C ARG A 323 -11.45 1.63 -13.19
N PHE A 324 -10.71 1.99 -12.18
CA PHE A 324 -9.43 2.66 -12.42
C PHE A 324 -8.49 1.76 -13.23
N ASN A 325 -7.92 2.31 -14.28
CA ASN A 325 -6.86 1.70 -15.06
C ASN A 325 -7.19 0.30 -15.66
N VAL A 326 -8.47 -0.07 -15.77
CA VAL A 326 -8.85 -1.38 -16.36
C VAL A 326 -8.44 -1.47 -17.82
N ARG A 327 -8.55 -0.36 -18.60
CA ARG A 327 -8.12 -0.32 -19.98
C ARG A 327 -6.62 -0.58 -20.11
N GLU A 328 -5.82 0.11 -19.29
CA GLU A 328 -4.38 -0.03 -19.27
C GLU A 328 -3.97 -1.46 -18.88
N THR A 329 -4.66 -2.04 -17.90
CA THR A 329 -4.45 -3.44 -17.48
C THR A 329 -4.71 -4.40 -18.64
N LEU A 330 -5.81 -4.24 -19.38
CA LEU A 330 -6.13 -5.09 -20.53
C LEU A 330 -5.07 -4.95 -21.65
N ASP A 331 -4.65 -3.71 -21.94
CA ASP A 331 -3.61 -3.44 -22.92
C ASP A 331 -2.27 -4.07 -22.50
N ASP A 332 -1.93 -4.03 -21.23
CA ASP A 332 -0.73 -4.67 -20.70
C ASP A 332 -0.81 -6.21 -20.73
N LEU A 333 -1.97 -6.79 -20.52
CA LEU A 333 -2.19 -8.23 -20.69
C LEU A 333 -2.00 -8.65 -22.15
N TYR A 334 -2.53 -7.89 -23.11
CA TYR A 334 -2.30 -8.13 -24.54
C TYR A 334 -0.81 -8.01 -24.89
N ARG A 335 -0.12 -7.01 -24.35
CA ARG A 335 1.33 -6.81 -24.57
C ARG A 335 2.15 -7.95 -23.99
N ALA A 336 1.89 -8.35 -22.74
CA ALA A 336 2.58 -9.45 -22.08
C ALA A 336 2.41 -10.76 -22.85
N ASN A 337 1.17 -11.09 -23.24
CA ASN A 337 0.89 -12.27 -24.06
C ASN A 337 1.59 -12.21 -25.42
N GLY A 338 1.61 -11.04 -26.08
CA GLY A 338 2.28 -10.86 -27.36
C GLY A 338 3.81 -11.01 -27.29
N PHE A 339 4.45 -10.52 -26.23
CA PHE A 339 5.87 -10.75 -26.00
C PHE A 339 6.19 -12.20 -25.71
N LEU A 340 5.36 -12.87 -24.90
CA LEU A 340 5.51 -14.30 -24.61
C LEU A 340 5.36 -15.14 -25.89
N GLU A 341 4.38 -14.84 -26.76
CA GLU A 341 4.22 -15.48 -28.06
C GLU A 341 5.48 -15.38 -28.92
N LYS A 342 6.04 -14.16 -29.06
CA LYS A 342 7.30 -13.93 -29.79
C LYS A 342 8.47 -14.72 -29.19
N ALA A 343 8.56 -14.79 -27.86
CA ALA A 343 9.58 -15.58 -27.19
C ALA A 343 9.46 -17.08 -27.49
N MET A 344 8.21 -17.62 -27.49
CA MET A 344 7.92 -19.00 -27.84
C MET A 344 8.27 -19.32 -29.31
N GLU A 345 7.95 -18.45 -30.24
CA GLU A 345 8.28 -18.59 -31.64
C GLU A 345 9.80 -18.64 -31.85
N LYS A 346 10.54 -17.70 -31.25
CA LYS A 346 12.01 -17.66 -31.32
C LYS A 346 12.66 -18.89 -30.66
N ALA A 347 12.05 -19.44 -29.62
CA ALA A 347 12.51 -20.65 -28.96
C ALA A 347 12.31 -21.91 -29.80
N GLY A 348 11.35 -21.92 -30.71
CA GLY A 348 11.03 -23.05 -31.57
C GLY A 348 10.48 -24.27 -30.83
N ILE A 349 10.02 -24.12 -29.58
CA ILE A 349 9.59 -25.24 -28.73
C ILE A 349 8.09 -25.45 -28.91
N ARG A 350 7.71 -26.34 -29.80
CA ARG A 350 6.30 -26.62 -30.14
C ARG A 350 5.50 -27.23 -28.99
N GLU A 351 6.15 -28.03 -28.15
CA GLU A 351 5.50 -28.70 -27.01
C GLU A 351 4.96 -27.68 -25.97
N LEU A 352 5.54 -26.50 -25.89
CA LEU A 352 5.05 -25.45 -24.98
C LEU A 352 3.65 -24.95 -25.34
N ARG A 353 3.26 -25.02 -26.62
CA ARG A 353 1.90 -24.62 -27.06
C ARG A 353 0.80 -25.52 -26.51
N ALA A 354 1.14 -26.73 -26.09
CA ALA A 354 0.19 -27.62 -25.41
C ALA A 354 -0.05 -27.21 -23.95
N LEU A 355 0.91 -26.48 -23.33
CA LEU A 355 0.83 -26.02 -21.96
C LEU A 355 0.38 -24.56 -21.85
N TYR A 356 0.73 -23.75 -22.84
CA TYR A 356 0.34 -22.35 -22.95
C TYR A 356 0.03 -22.00 -24.42
N SER A 357 -1.21 -21.58 -24.68
CA SER A 357 -1.63 -21.11 -26.02
C SER A 357 -1.84 -19.60 -26.03
N PRO A 358 -0.97 -18.84 -26.71
CA PRO A 358 -1.15 -17.40 -26.86
C PRO A 358 -2.48 -17.00 -27.52
N GLU A 359 -2.98 -17.80 -28.47
CA GLU A 359 -4.24 -17.55 -29.16
C GLU A 359 -5.45 -17.73 -28.22
N LEU A 360 -5.43 -18.77 -27.40
CA LEU A 360 -6.47 -19.00 -26.39
C LEU A 360 -6.44 -17.86 -25.34
N MET A 361 -5.26 -17.50 -24.88
CA MET A 361 -5.09 -16.40 -23.92
C MET A 361 -5.60 -15.08 -24.49
N ARG A 362 -5.29 -14.74 -25.74
CA ARG A 362 -5.83 -13.55 -26.42
C ARG A 362 -7.37 -13.58 -26.48
N THR A 363 -7.94 -14.75 -26.71
CA THR A 363 -9.40 -14.91 -26.72
C THR A 363 -9.99 -14.70 -25.33
N GLN A 364 -9.35 -15.21 -24.28
CA GLN A 364 -9.78 -14.99 -22.88
C GLN A 364 -9.71 -13.51 -22.51
N ILE A 365 -8.60 -12.81 -22.81
CA ILE A 365 -8.45 -11.38 -22.56
C ILE A 365 -9.57 -10.61 -23.26
N ARG A 366 -9.88 -10.91 -24.51
CA ARG A 366 -10.97 -10.27 -25.26
C ARG A 366 -12.34 -10.50 -24.63
N CYS A 367 -12.66 -11.72 -24.19
CA CYS A 367 -13.92 -12.00 -23.50
C CYS A 367 -14.03 -11.21 -22.19
N ILE A 368 -12.93 -11.05 -21.45
CA ILE A 368 -12.88 -10.22 -20.23
C ILE A 368 -13.08 -8.75 -20.59
N GLU A 369 -12.39 -8.26 -21.63
CA GLU A 369 -12.55 -6.90 -22.12
C GLU A 369 -14.01 -6.59 -22.48
N GLU A 370 -14.64 -7.43 -23.30
CA GLU A 370 -16.05 -7.29 -23.69
C GLU A 370 -16.96 -7.27 -22.46
N ASN A 371 -16.68 -8.12 -21.46
CA ASN A 371 -17.45 -8.18 -20.22
C ASN A 371 -17.28 -6.91 -19.38
N LEU A 372 -16.04 -6.49 -19.10
CA LEU A 372 -15.75 -5.37 -18.21
C LEU A 372 -16.10 -4.03 -18.84
N MET A 373 -15.80 -3.83 -20.14
CA MET A 373 -16.03 -2.57 -20.83
C MET A 373 -17.50 -2.33 -21.19
N SER A 374 -18.35 -3.36 -21.17
CA SER A 374 -19.79 -3.22 -21.35
C SER A 374 -20.52 -2.75 -20.09
N ARG A 375 -19.88 -2.80 -18.92
CA ARG A 375 -20.49 -2.42 -17.64
C ARG A 375 -20.54 -0.91 -17.49
N LYS A 376 -21.62 -0.41 -16.93
CA LYS A 376 -21.77 1.00 -16.53
C LYS A 376 -21.60 1.11 -15.03
N TYR A 377 -20.72 2.00 -14.60
CA TYR A 377 -20.45 2.26 -13.21
C TYR A 377 -20.70 3.73 -12.86
N PHE A 378 -20.85 3.98 -11.56
CA PHE A 378 -21.04 5.34 -11.06
C PHE A 378 -19.83 6.23 -11.46
N GLY A 379 -20.13 7.41 -12.00
CA GLY A 379 -19.09 8.36 -12.46
C GLY A 379 -18.58 8.13 -13.88
N GLU A 380 -19.06 7.10 -14.59
CA GLU A 380 -18.81 6.94 -16.03
C GLU A 380 -19.91 7.64 -16.82
N VAL A 381 -19.55 8.65 -17.59
CA VAL A 381 -20.40 9.38 -18.52
C VAL A 381 -20.02 9.02 -19.94
#